data_73774ed5adfe0cdd43009b4a7575e1d7
#
_entry.id   73774ed5adfe0cdd43009b4a7575e1d7
#
_cell.length_a   1.000
_cell.length_b   1.000
_cell.length_c   1.000
_cell.angle_alpha   90.00
_cell.angle_beta   90.00
_cell.angle_gamma   90.00
#
_symmetry.space_group_name_H-M   'P 1'
#
loop_
_entity.id
_entity.type
_entity.pdbx_description
1 polymer ?
#
loop_
_entity_poly.entity_id
_entity_poly.type
_entity_poly.pdbx_seq_one_letter_code
_entity_poly.pdbx_strand_id
1 'polypeptide(L)'
;MPSGPDGVHVRAVFEFSKYSGAGNDFVIARADDRSDPIGAELARRVCSRRTGVGVDGLILVYLRPDGIRVRFFNPDGSEFSTCGNGSRCAARFASDEGLGDPAGFVLETPAGEIDARVDGDQVSLDYHIDVSLRGPIEVAGPTGPADSWLVRIGVPHLVLHLDRMPEGPIEELCRPLRRLDVLGPAGANVNLVSLDDVSTGAVRTFERGVEAETLACGSGSMASVFALRASGKAGPRVSLRVSGGDELEIEILDLSPPDGTLRDVRLSGPAVKLFEGTFPDTILAP
;
A
#
# COMPACT_ATOMS: atom_id res chain seq x y z
N MET A 1 -2.03 -24.93 38.68
CA MET A 1 -3.24 -24.17 38.41
C MET A 1 -3.82 -23.70 39.71
N PRO A 2 -3.76 -22.44 40.13
CA PRO A 2 -4.54 -22.00 41.27
C PRO A 2 -5.92 -21.56 40.79
N SER A 3 -6.94 -22.32 41.20
CA SER A 3 -8.34 -21.91 41.10
C SER A 3 -8.63 -20.83 42.12
N GLY A 4 -8.91 -19.61 41.64
CA GLY A 4 -9.53 -18.55 42.47
C GLY A 4 -10.99 -18.89 42.79
N PRO A 5 -11.57 -18.29 43.87
CA PRO A 5 -12.88 -18.69 44.39
C PRO A 5 -14.10 -18.28 43.56
N ASP A 6 -13.96 -17.54 42.49
CA ASP A 6 -15.04 -17.17 41.58
C ASP A 6 -14.64 -17.52 40.17
N GLY A 7 -15.20 -18.63 39.64
CA GLY A 7 -14.90 -19.19 38.35
C GLY A 7 -15.17 -18.29 37.14
N VAL A 8 -14.57 -17.10 37.11
CA VAL A 8 -14.47 -16.27 35.93
C VAL A 8 -13.32 -16.83 35.08
N HIS A 9 -13.67 -17.73 34.17
CA HIS A 9 -12.76 -18.05 33.06
C HIS A 9 -12.55 -16.75 32.27
N VAL A 10 -11.45 -16.06 32.53
CA VAL A 10 -10.95 -15.02 31.64
C VAL A 10 -10.65 -15.74 30.32
N ARG A 11 -11.60 -15.66 29.38
CA ARG A 11 -11.32 -16.09 28.00
C ARG A 11 -10.21 -15.21 27.49
N ALA A 12 -9.13 -15.79 27.05
CA ALA A 12 -8.14 -15.05 26.29
C ALA A 12 -8.87 -14.40 25.11
N VAL A 13 -8.51 -13.19 24.75
CA VAL A 13 -9.11 -12.43 23.67
C VAL A 13 -7.98 -11.98 22.75
N PHE A 14 -8.24 -11.99 21.45
CA PHE A 14 -7.34 -11.41 20.46
C PHE A 14 -7.76 -9.96 20.21
N GLU A 15 -6.94 -9.02 20.63
CA GLU A 15 -7.17 -7.58 20.43
C GLU A 15 -6.70 -7.15 19.05
N PHE A 16 -7.47 -6.27 18.41
CA PHE A 16 -7.13 -5.73 17.10
C PHE A 16 -7.61 -4.29 16.96
N SER A 17 -7.00 -3.57 16.02
CA SER A 17 -7.48 -2.28 15.54
C SER A 17 -7.72 -2.36 14.04
N LYS A 18 -8.74 -1.65 13.55
CA LYS A 18 -9.00 -1.48 12.12
C LYS A 18 -8.49 -0.12 11.67
N TYR A 19 -7.67 -0.11 10.62
CA TYR A 19 -7.14 1.10 9.98
C TYR A 19 -7.50 1.12 8.51
N SER A 20 -7.57 2.34 7.95
CA SER A 20 -7.69 2.57 6.52
C SER A 20 -6.54 3.46 6.03
N GLY A 21 -5.85 3.03 4.99
CA GLY A 21 -4.81 3.79 4.29
C GLY A 21 -5.28 4.16 2.90
N ALA A 22 -5.88 5.35 2.76
CA ALA A 22 -6.46 5.84 1.50
C ALA A 22 -7.51 4.88 0.91
N GLY A 23 -8.42 4.38 1.76
CA GLY A 23 -9.53 3.50 1.37
C GLY A 23 -9.21 2.01 1.34
N ASN A 24 -7.96 1.60 1.48
CA ASN A 24 -7.56 0.21 1.64
C ASN A 24 -7.51 -0.13 3.14
N ASP A 25 -8.31 -1.09 3.60
CA ASP A 25 -8.53 -1.31 5.02
C ASP A 25 -7.92 -2.62 5.55
N PHE A 26 -7.44 -2.54 6.80
CA PHE A 26 -6.72 -3.65 7.43
C PHE A 26 -7.16 -3.84 8.89
N VAL A 27 -7.24 -5.11 9.29
CA VAL A 27 -7.13 -5.48 10.69
C VAL A 27 -5.64 -5.52 11.04
N ILE A 28 -5.27 -4.82 12.10
CA ILE A 28 -3.90 -4.79 12.61
C ILE A 28 -3.91 -5.27 14.05
N ALA A 29 -2.97 -6.14 14.38
CA ALA A 29 -2.82 -6.65 15.74
C ALA A 29 -1.35 -6.79 16.11
N ARG A 30 -1.08 -6.58 17.41
CA ARG A 30 0.22 -6.93 17.98
C ARG A 30 0.36 -8.45 18.03
N ALA A 31 1.51 -8.92 17.58
CA ALA A 31 1.81 -10.35 17.50
C ALA A 31 3.09 -10.68 18.29
N ASP A 32 3.19 -11.94 18.67
CA ASP A 32 4.41 -12.54 19.23
C ASP A 32 4.80 -13.77 18.40
N ASP A 33 5.92 -14.42 18.74
CA ASP A 33 6.42 -15.58 18.01
C ASP A 33 5.43 -16.75 17.96
N ARG A 34 4.44 -16.80 18.89
CA ARG A 34 3.38 -17.82 18.90
C ARG A 34 2.30 -17.55 17.85
N SER A 35 2.18 -16.28 17.41
CA SER A 35 1.22 -15.86 16.38
C SER A 35 1.68 -16.19 14.96
N ASP A 36 2.96 -16.48 14.76
CA ASP A 36 3.57 -16.72 13.45
C ASP A 36 2.89 -17.86 12.67
N PRO A 37 2.64 -19.06 13.28
CA PRO A 37 2.05 -20.19 12.53
C PRO A 37 0.57 -19.98 12.18
N ILE A 38 -0.12 -19.03 12.83
CA ILE A 38 -1.58 -18.85 12.70
C ILE A 38 -1.98 -17.66 11.84
N GLY A 39 -1.02 -16.83 11.42
CA GLY A 39 -1.31 -15.59 10.67
C GLY A 39 -2.17 -15.82 9.42
N ALA A 40 -1.86 -16.86 8.65
CA ALA A 40 -2.61 -17.23 7.45
C ALA A 40 -4.05 -17.65 7.74
N GLU A 41 -4.28 -18.44 8.79
CA GLU A 41 -5.62 -18.87 9.18
C GLU A 41 -6.41 -17.70 9.80
N LEU A 42 -5.74 -16.89 10.63
CA LEU A 42 -6.33 -15.72 11.21
C LEU A 42 -6.80 -14.74 10.10
N ALA A 43 -5.98 -14.52 9.06
CA ALA A 43 -6.34 -13.67 7.93
C ALA A 43 -7.61 -14.15 7.24
N ARG A 44 -7.72 -15.45 6.92
CA ARG A 44 -8.92 -16.04 6.30
C ARG A 44 -10.19 -15.76 7.11
N ARG A 45 -10.08 -15.77 8.43
CA ARG A 45 -11.23 -15.57 9.33
C ARG A 45 -11.56 -14.10 9.51
N VAL A 46 -10.59 -13.26 9.85
CA VAL A 46 -10.84 -11.83 10.14
C VAL A 46 -11.21 -11.04 8.88
N CYS A 47 -10.64 -11.39 7.72
CA CYS A 47 -10.95 -10.71 6.47
C CYS A 47 -12.31 -11.12 5.88
N SER A 48 -12.92 -12.22 6.35
CA SER A 48 -14.23 -12.66 5.88
C SER A 48 -15.29 -11.60 6.14
N ARG A 49 -16.01 -11.17 5.08
CA ARG A 49 -17.02 -10.10 5.18
C ARG A 49 -18.25 -10.48 6.00
N ARG A 50 -18.57 -11.77 6.13
CA ARG A 50 -19.80 -12.24 6.79
C ARG A 50 -19.55 -12.83 8.17
N THR A 51 -18.35 -13.35 8.41
CA THR A 51 -18.01 -14.08 9.64
C THR A 51 -16.82 -13.50 10.37
N GLY A 52 -16.21 -12.45 9.84
CA GLY A 52 -15.11 -11.69 10.42
C GLY A 52 -15.42 -10.18 10.43
N VAL A 53 -14.38 -9.36 10.37
CA VAL A 53 -14.47 -7.89 10.27
C VAL A 53 -14.78 -7.45 8.84
N GLY A 54 -14.32 -8.20 7.84
CA GLY A 54 -14.47 -7.86 6.43
C GLY A 54 -13.53 -6.73 6.04
N VAL A 55 -12.26 -7.06 5.78
CA VAL A 55 -11.18 -6.14 5.42
C VAL A 55 -10.37 -6.69 4.26
N ASP A 56 -9.55 -5.83 3.64
CA ASP A 56 -8.68 -6.17 2.52
C ASP A 56 -7.45 -6.97 2.93
N GLY A 57 -7.08 -6.96 4.21
CA GLY A 57 -5.96 -7.76 4.70
C GLY A 57 -5.78 -7.73 6.21
N LEU A 58 -4.90 -8.61 6.68
CA LEU A 58 -4.43 -8.67 8.06
C LEU A 58 -2.96 -8.21 8.11
N ILE A 59 -2.63 -7.38 9.09
CA ILE A 59 -1.25 -6.97 9.39
C ILE A 59 -0.91 -7.43 10.80
N LEU A 60 0.17 -8.18 10.95
CA LEU A 60 0.72 -8.54 12.24
C LEU A 60 1.97 -7.71 12.53
N VAL A 61 2.00 -7.06 13.70
CA VAL A 61 3.08 -6.17 14.14
C VAL A 61 3.81 -6.81 15.32
N TYR A 62 5.10 -7.02 15.17
CA TYR A 62 5.98 -7.64 16.16
C TYR A 62 6.95 -6.62 16.72
N LEU A 63 6.99 -6.48 18.04
CA LEU A 63 8.06 -5.73 18.69
C LEU A 63 9.28 -6.65 18.88
N ARG A 64 10.40 -6.27 18.32
CA ARG A 64 11.69 -6.96 18.43
C ARG A 64 12.70 -6.09 19.17
N PRO A 65 13.78 -6.67 19.71
CA PRO A 65 14.85 -5.88 20.34
C PRO A 65 15.53 -4.87 19.39
N ASP A 66 15.51 -5.15 18.09
CA ASP A 66 16.14 -4.41 17.00
C ASP A 66 15.16 -3.53 16.19
N GLY A 67 13.85 -3.56 16.47
CA GLY A 67 12.89 -2.73 15.77
C GLY A 67 11.47 -3.28 15.74
N ILE A 68 10.70 -2.82 14.77
CA ILE A 68 9.31 -3.18 14.57
C ILE A 68 9.21 -3.97 13.27
N ARG A 69 8.86 -5.25 13.38
CA ARG A 69 8.64 -6.11 12.22
C ARG A 69 7.16 -6.18 11.89
N VAL A 70 6.83 -6.19 10.59
CA VAL A 70 5.46 -6.35 10.10
C VAL A 70 5.34 -7.49 9.10
N ARG A 71 4.19 -8.17 9.12
CA ARG A 71 3.82 -9.18 8.12
C ARG A 71 2.42 -8.88 7.60
N PHE A 72 2.26 -9.05 6.31
CA PHE A 72 1.03 -8.73 5.58
C PHE A 72 0.39 -9.99 5.01
N PHE A 73 -0.91 -10.15 5.22
CA PHE A 73 -1.66 -11.31 4.74
C PHE A 73 -2.88 -10.88 3.94
N ASN A 74 -3.06 -11.49 2.78
CA ASN A 74 -4.27 -11.38 1.98
C ASN A 74 -5.46 -12.09 2.65
N PRO A 75 -6.71 -11.82 2.20
CA PRO A 75 -7.89 -12.51 2.71
C PRO A 75 -7.88 -14.04 2.53
N ASP A 76 -7.14 -14.56 1.56
CA ASP A 76 -6.96 -16.00 1.34
C ASP A 76 -5.89 -16.64 2.24
N GLY A 77 -5.22 -15.84 3.08
CA GLY A 77 -4.16 -16.25 3.98
C GLY A 77 -2.77 -16.30 3.33
N SER A 78 -2.64 -15.95 2.06
CA SER A 78 -1.33 -15.81 1.43
C SER A 78 -0.61 -14.58 1.98
N GLU A 79 0.70 -14.71 2.20
CA GLU A 79 1.54 -13.59 2.64
C GLU A 79 2.05 -12.80 1.44
N PHE A 80 2.18 -11.48 1.57
CA PHE A 80 2.77 -10.63 0.57
C PHE A 80 3.84 -9.71 1.17
N SER A 81 4.75 -9.23 0.32
CA SER A 81 5.99 -8.60 0.80
C SER A 81 5.87 -7.10 1.05
N THR A 82 4.97 -6.41 0.36
CA THR A 82 4.89 -4.95 0.43
C THR A 82 3.52 -4.42 0.06
N CYS A 83 3.09 -3.38 0.77
CA CYS A 83 1.90 -2.60 0.47
C CYS A 83 2.06 -1.21 1.07
N GLY A 84 2.16 -0.18 0.24
CA GLY A 84 2.34 1.19 0.72
C GLY A 84 1.21 1.65 1.66
N ASN A 85 -0.03 1.29 1.37
CA ASN A 85 -1.20 1.60 2.22
C ASN A 85 -1.11 0.86 3.56
N GLY A 86 -0.84 -0.45 3.52
CA GLY A 86 -0.68 -1.28 4.71
C GLY A 86 0.51 -0.86 5.57
N SER A 87 1.64 -0.47 4.96
CA SER A 87 2.81 0.02 5.70
C SER A 87 2.53 1.34 6.43
N ARG A 88 1.74 2.26 5.82
CA ARG A 88 1.30 3.47 6.53
C ARG A 88 0.39 3.12 7.71
N CYS A 89 -0.56 2.20 7.52
CA CYS A 89 -1.43 1.74 8.60
C CYS A 89 -0.63 1.06 9.73
N ALA A 90 0.36 0.23 9.39
CA ALA A 90 1.24 -0.42 10.37
C ALA A 90 2.08 0.60 11.15
N ALA A 91 2.62 1.62 10.46
CA ALA A 91 3.37 2.69 11.10
C ALA A 91 2.49 3.50 12.05
N ARG A 92 1.28 3.86 11.62
CA ARG A 92 0.33 4.56 12.48
C ARG A 92 -0.04 3.72 13.71
N PHE A 93 -0.36 2.45 13.52
CA PHE A 93 -0.64 1.52 14.62
C PHE A 93 0.55 1.44 15.60
N ALA A 94 1.77 1.29 15.09
CA ALA A 94 2.96 1.22 15.93
C ALA A 94 3.16 2.49 16.77
N SER A 95 2.89 3.66 16.19
CA SER A 95 2.91 4.94 16.90
C SER A 95 1.81 5.03 17.96
N ASP A 96 0.57 4.67 17.62
CA ASP A 96 -0.59 4.70 18.53
C ASP A 96 -0.41 3.77 19.74
N GLU A 97 0.26 2.62 19.53
CA GLU A 97 0.58 1.63 20.57
C GLU A 97 1.89 1.96 21.35
N GLY A 98 2.54 3.08 21.03
CA GLY A 98 3.80 3.48 21.68
C GLY A 98 4.97 2.54 21.40
N LEU A 99 4.96 1.81 20.29
CA LEU A 99 6.01 0.88 19.87
C LEU A 99 7.14 1.60 19.13
N GLY A 100 6.87 2.74 18.50
CA GLY A 100 7.81 3.57 17.76
C GLY A 100 7.69 5.04 18.11
N ASP A 101 8.81 5.79 18.05
CA ASP A 101 8.78 7.25 18.20
C ASP A 101 8.13 7.87 16.93
N PRO A 102 7.02 8.62 17.06
CA PRO A 102 6.37 9.23 15.89
C PRO A 102 7.31 10.10 15.05
N ALA A 103 8.37 10.67 15.63
CA ALA A 103 9.37 11.47 14.92
C ALA A 103 10.23 10.66 13.95
N GLY A 104 10.35 9.34 14.16
CA GLY A 104 11.05 8.44 13.23
C GLY A 104 11.37 7.09 13.85
N PHE A 105 11.04 6.03 13.11
CA PHE A 105 11.38 4.64 13.44
C PHE A 105 11.41 3.79 12.18
N VAL A 106 12.00 2.61 12.28
CA VAL A 106 12.12 1.66 11.16
C VAL A 106 11.07 0.58 11.29
N LEU A 107 10.40 0.31 10.16
CA LEU A 107 9.56 -0.88 9.95
C LEU A 107 10.36 -1.91 9.14
N GLU A 108 10.61 -3.08 9.70
CA GLU A 108 11.10 -4.25 8.96
C GLU A 108 9.93 -4.95 8.26
N THR A 109 9.92 -4.93 6.94
CA THR A 109 8.93 -5.62 6.11
C THR A 109 9.58 -6.79 5.37
N PRO A 110 8.82 -7.75 4.81
CA PRO A 110 9.38 -8.79 3.97
C PRO A 110 10.09 -8.27 2.70
N ALA A 111 9.81 -7.02 2.29
CA ALA A 111 10.47 -6.36 1.17
C ALA A 111 11.70 -5.52 1.57
N GLY A 112 12.01 -5.41 2.85
CA GLY A 112 13.11 -4.61 3.38
C GLY A 112 12.65 -3.59 4.42
N GLU A 113 13.59 -2.77 4.87
CA GLU A 113 13.37 -1.73 5.86
C GLU A 113 12.75 -0.48 5.23
N ILE A 114 11.89 0.19 6.00
CA ILE A 114 11.20 1.42 5.62
C ILE A 114 11.31 2.38 6.80
N ASP A 115 11.86 3.57 6.58
CA ASP A 115 11.82 4.63 7.58
C ASP A 115 10.42 5.26 7.63
N ALA A 116 9.82 5.31 8.81
CA ALA A 116 8.47 5.80 9.02
C ALA A 116 8.45 7.02 9.95
N ARG A 117 7.59 8.00 9.63
CA ARG A 117 7.23 9.14 10.48
C ARG A 117 5.73 9.30 10.51
N VAL A 118 5.21 9.68 11.66
CA VAL A 118 3.76 9.80 11.91
C VAL A 118 3.46 11.18 12.48
N ASP A 119 2.58 11.91 11.80
CA ASP A 119 2.05 13.20 12.26
C ASP A 119 0.51 13.17 12.19
N GLY A 120 -0.11 12.86 13.31
CA GLY A 120 -1.55 12.60 13.36
C GLY A 120 -1.94 11.50 12.38
N ASP A 121 -2.89 11.77 11.49
CA ASP A 121 -3.33 10.81 10.47
C ASP A 121 -2.40 10.74 9.25
N GLN A 122 -1.43 11.65 9.13
CA GLN A 122 -0.46 11.63 8.04
C GLN A 122 0.73 10.75 8.39
N VAL A 123 1.09 9.88 7.48
CA VAL A 123 2.23 8.98 7.61
C VAL A 123 3.13 9.12 6.40
N SER A 124 4.41 9.35 6.66
CA SER A 124 5.47 9.41 5.64
C SER A 124 6.35 8.17 5.74
N LEU A 125 6.58 7.53 4.61
CA LEU A 125 7.42 6.35 4.46
C LEU A 125 8.54 6.64 3.48
N ASP A 126 9.79 6.51 3.90
CA ASP A 126 10.96 6.63 3.03
C ASP A 126 11.39 5.24 2.57
N TYR A 127 11.40 5.06 1.27
CA TYR A 127 11.75 3.82 0.60
C TYR A 127 13.09 3.96 -0.13
N HIS A 128 13.85 2.88 -0.09
CA HIS A 128 15.03 2.67 -0.91
C HIS A 128 14.74 1.54 -1.90
N ILE A 129 14.36 1.88 -3.14
CA ILE A 129 13.74 0.96 -4.09
C ILE A 129 14.41 0.96 -5.44
N ASP A 130 14.38 -0.21 -6.10
CA ASP A 130 14.75 -0.32 -7.50
C ASP A 130 13.66 0.26 -8.40
N VAL A 131 14.03 1.23 -9.25
CA VAL A 131 13.15 1.83 -10.24
C VAL A 131 13.76 1.68 -11.63
N SER A 132 13.05 1.02 -12.52
CA SER A 132 13.42 1.01 -13.94
C SER A 132 12.35 1.68 -14.78
N LEU A 133 12.79 2.55 -15.70
CA LEU A 133 11.92 3.28 -16.62
C LEU A 133 12.27 2.93 -18.08
N ARG A 134 11.20 2.74 -18.87
CA ARG A 134 11.29 2.59 -20.32
C ARG A 134 10.21 3.44 -20.98
N GLY A 135 10.60 4.36 -21.83
CA GLY A 135 9.66 5.23 -22.57
C GLY A 135 10.38 6.43 -23.21
N PRO A 136 9.64 7.31 -23.89
CA PRO A 136 8.19 7.16 -24.13
C PRO A 136 7.84 5.98 -25.02
N ILE A 137 6.67 5.38 -24.77
CA ILE A 137 6.07 4.32 -25.60
C ILE A 137 4.74 4.86 -26.10
N GLU A 138 4.49 4.80 -27.41
CA GLU A 138 3.21 5.21 -27.95
C GLU A 138 2.16 4.12 -27.69
N VAL A 139 1.08 4.50 -27.01
CA VAL A 139 -0.06 3.62 -26.68
C VAL A 139 -1.35 4.35 -27.03
N ALA A 140 -2.33 3.61 -27.53
CA ALA A 140 -3.67 4.16 -27.76
C ALA A 140 -4.31 4.53 -26.41
N GLY A 141 -4.39 5.82 -26.12
CA GLY A 141 -5.10 6.36 -24.97
C GLY A 141 -6.59 6.61 -25.26
N PRO A 142 -7.34 7.09 -24.27
CA PRO A 142 -8.80 7.31 -24.40
C PRO A 142 -9.18 8.36 -25.43
N THR A 143 -8.31 9.31 -25.72
CA THR A 143 -8.55 10.42 -26.64
C THR A 143 -7.60 10.43 -27.84
N GLY A 144 -6.80 9.38 -28.04
CA GLY A 144 -5.79 9.28 -29.08
C GLY A 144 -4.45 8.74 -28.54
N PRO A 145 -3.35 8.84 -29.31
CA PRO A 145 -2.05 8.43 -28.87
C PRO A 145 -1.66 9.14 -27.55
N ALA A 146 -1.18 8.39 -26.57
CA ALA A 146 -0.72 8.92 -25.29
C ALA A 146 0.74 8.60 -25.06
N ASP A 147 1.50 9.58 -24.57
CA ASP A 147 2.84 9.38 -24.06
C ASP A 147 2.78 8.46 -22.84
N SER A 148 3.34 7.29 -22.97
CA SER A 148 3.27 6.27 -21.94
C SER A 148 4.66 5.81 -21.52
N TRP A 149 4.75 5.35 -20.28
CA TRP A 149 5.98 4.86 -19.69
C TRP A 149 5.74 3.51 -19.03
N LEU A 150 6.67 2.57 -19.24
CA LEU A 150 6.73 1.36 -18.43
C LEU A 150 7.69 1.60 -17.27
N VAL A 151 7.15 1.58 -16.08
CA VAL A 151 7.90 1.78 -14.82
C VAL A 151 7.77 0.52 -13.98
N ARG A 152 8.90 0.02 -13.48
CA ARG A 152 8.89 -1.09 -12.52
C ARG A 152 9.26 -0.58 -11.15
N ILE A 153 8.36 -0.78 -10.19
CA ILE A 153 8.57 -0.58 -8.75
C ILE A 153 7.97 -1.81 -8.07
N GLY A 154 8.83 -2.81 -7.77
CA GLY A 154 8.39 -4.14 -7.36
C GLY A 154 7.66 -4.86 -8.50
N VAL A 155 6.50 -4.33 -8.91
CA VAL A 155 5.69 -4.82 -10.03
C VAL A 155 5.71 -3.85 -11.22
N PRO A 156 5.40 -4.31 -12.44
CA PRO A 156 5.36 -3.43 -13.62
C PRO A 156 4.10 -2.54 -13.62
N HIS A 157 4.29 -1.28 -14.00
CA HIS A 157 3.28 -0.26 -14.17
C HIS A 157 3.36 0.34 -15.58
N LEU A 158 2.26 0.34 -16.31
CA LEU A 158 2.09 1.15 -17.51
C LEU A 158 1.46 2.47 -17.08
N VAL A 159 2.18 3.56 -17.28
CA VAL A 159 1.74 4.92 -16.93
C VAL A 159 1.37 5.67 -18.18
N LEU A 160 0.13 6.15 -18.28
CA LEU A 160 -0.36 7.02 -19.34
C LEU A 160 -0.58 8.43 -18.77
N HIS A 161 0.15 9.40 -19.28
CA HIS A 161 -0.13 10.80 -19.00
C HIS A 161 -1.23 11.30 -19.95
N LEU A 162 -2.28 11.86 -19.36
CA LEU A 162 -3.47 12.36 -20.05
C LEU A 162 -3.64 13.86 -19.76
N ASP A 163 -4.11 14.61 -20.75
CA ASP A 163 -4.46 16.03 -20.54
C ASP A 163 -5.67 16.19 -19.60
N ARG A 164 -6.56 15.20 -19.61
CA ARG A 164 -7.75 15.15 -18.75
C ARG A 164 -8.04 13.72 -18.29
N MET A 165 -8.37 13.58 -17.01
CA MET A 165 -8.79 12.30 -16.45
C MET A 165 -10.13 11.87 -17.06
N PRO A 166 -10.28 10.60 -17.52
CA PRO A 166 -11.56 10.10 -18.02
C PRO A 166 -12.62 10.07 -16.91
N GLU A 167 -13.86 10.40 -17.27
CA GLU A 167 -15.00 10.27 -16.39
C GLU A 167 -15.58 8.84 -16.42
N GLY A 168 -16.19 8.40 -15.31
CA GLY A 168 -16.79 7.07 -15.20
C GLY A 168 -15.77 5.93 -15.07
N PRO A 169 -16.21 4.67 -15.24
CA PRO A 169 -15.39 3.47 -15.09
C PRO A 169 -14.23 3.41 -16.10
N ILE A 170 -13.05 2.95 -15.64
CA ILE A 170 -11.84 2.83 -16.49
C ILE A 170 -11.54 1.39 -16.93
N GLU A 171 -12.32 0.42 -16.48
CA GLU A 171 -12.05 -1.00 -16.69
C GLU A 171 -11.98 -1.39 -18.16
N GLU A 172 -12.93 -0.90 -18.97
CA GLU A 172 -12.98 -1.21 -20.42
C GLU A 172 -11.78 -0.63 -21.16
N LEU A 173 -11.31 0.54 -20.76
CA LEU A 173 -10.11 1.18 -21.28
C LEU A 173 -8.85 0.44 -20.85
N CYS A 174 -8.72 0.15 -19.55
CA CYS A 174 -7.47 -0.35 -18.97
C CYS A 174 -7.26 -1.85 -19.19
N ARG A 175 -8.32 -2.64 -19.29
CA ARG A 175 -8.24 -4.11 -19.47
C ARG A 175 -7.42 -4.54 -20.69
N PRO A 176 -7.59 -3.98 -21.90
CA PRO A 176 -6.69 -4.29 -23.01
C PRO A 176 -5.27 -3.73 -22.81
N LEU A 177 -5.14 -2.52 -22.25
CA LEU A 177 -3.84 -1.88 -22.03
C LEU A 177 -2.92 -2.69 -21.11
N ARG A 178 -3.49 -3.29 -20.06
CA ARG A 178 -2.71 -4.07 -19.12
C ARG A 178 -2.08 -5.35 -19.71
N ARG A 179 -2.51 -5.76 -20.92
CA ARG A 179 -2.09 -7.00 -21.60
C ARG A 179 -1.36 -6.74 -22.92
N LEU A 180 -0.91 -5.52 -23.15
CA LEU A 180 -0.12 -5.21 -24.35
C LEU A 180 1.13 -6.09 -24.43
N ASP A 181 1.47 -6.57 -25.63
CA ASP A 181 2.61 -7.46 -25.85
C ASP A 181 3.92 -6.88 -25.31
N VAL A 182 4.08 -5.55 -25.40
CA VAL A 182 5.28 -4.84 -24.89
C VAL A 182 5.48 -4.99 -23.37
N LEU A 183 4.43 -5.36 -22.63
CA LEU A 183 4.47 -5.57 -21.17
C LEU A 183 4.89 -7.00 -20.79
N GLY A 184 4.98 -7.90 -21.77
CA GLY A 184 5.23 -9.33 -21.54
C GLY A 184 4.00 -10.08 -21.02
N PRO A 185 4.12 -11.41 -20.79
CA PRO A 185 2.98 -12.29 -20.53
C PRO A 185 2.24 -12.01 -19.22
N ALA A 186 2.92 -11.47 -18.23
CA ALA A 186 2.30 -11.12 -16.95
C ALA A 186 1.49 -9.83 -17.02
N GLY A 187 1.77 -8.95 -17.98
CA GLY A 187 1.17 -7.62 -18.08
C GLY A 187 1.60 -6.68 -16.95
N ALA A 188 0.90 -5.57 -16.80
CA ALA A 188 1.21 -4.52 -15.83
C ALA A 188 -0.05 -3.96 -15.16
N ASN A 189 0.10 -3.25 -14.04
CA ASN A 189 -0.91 -2.29 -13.58
C ASN A 189 -0.99 -1.15 -14.60
N VAL A 190 -2.18 -0.57 -14.79
CA VAL A 190 -2.35 0.60 -15.66
C VAL A 190 -2.68 1.80 -14.80
N ASN A 191 -1.85 2.85 -14.92
CA ASN A 191 -2.04 4.09 -14.18
C ASN A 191 -2.34 5.20 -15.18
N LEU A 192 -3.51 5.79 -15.06
CA LEU A 192 -3.90 6.99 -15.78
C LEU A 192 -3.58 8.18 -14.89
N VAL A 193 -2.75 9.09 -15.34
CA VAL A 193 -2.35 10.27 -14.56
C VAL A 193 -2.59 11.54 -15.34
N SER A 194 -3.15 12.57 -14.69
CA SER A 194 -3.25 13.92 -15.22
C SER A 194 -2.70 14.92 -14.21
N LEU A 195 -2.12 16.00 -14.69
CA LEU A 195 -1.59 17.09 -13.85
C LEU A 195 -2.49 18.29 -13.95
N ASP A 196 -2.73 18.95 -12.81
CA ASP A 196 -3.32 20.27 -12.70
C ASP A 196 -2.22 21.34 -12.84
N ASP A 197 -1.02 21.05 -12.28
CA ASP A 197 0.22 21.82 -12.40
C ASP A 197 1.44 20.89 -12.23
N VAL A 198 2.66 21.43 -12.11
CA VAL A 198 3.91 20.65 -11.99
C VAL A 198 4.03 19.86 -10.68
N SER A 199 3.15 20.09 -9.71
CA SER A 199 3.20 19.57 -8.34
C SER A 199 1.91 18.92 -7.88
N THR A 200 0.81 19.06 -8.62
CA THR A 200 -0.51 18.50 -8.25
C THR A 200 -1.19 17.82 -9.42
N GLY A 201 -2.03 16.83 -9.13
CA GLY A 201 -2.77 16.11 -10.15
C GLY A 201 -3.66 15.01 -9.59
N ALA A 202 -4.04 14.10 -10.47
CA ALA A 202 -4.82 12.93 -10.11
C ALA A 202 -4.26 11.67 -10.77
N VAL A 203 -4.44 10.52 -10.10
CA VAL A 203 -4.09 9.21 -10.62
C VAL A 203 -5.23 8.21 -10.37
N ARG A 204 -5.51 7.40 -11.39
CA ARG A 204 -6.43 6.27 -11.32
C ARG A 204 -5.71 5.00 -11.72
N THR A 205 -5.82 3.96 -10.92
CA THR A 205 -5.07 2.72 -11.13
C THR A 205 -5.99 1.53 -11.32
N PHE A 206 -5.83 0.85 -12.46
CA PHE A 206 -6.40 -0.48 -12.70
C PHE A 206 -5.34 -1.52 -12.33
N GLU A 207 -5.61 -2.32 -11.31
CA GLU A 207 -4.64 -3.25 -10.78
C GLU A 207 -4.70 -4.64 -11.40
N ARG A 208 -3.54 -5.13 -11.78
CA ARG A 208 -3.32 -6.51 -12.20
C ARG A 208 -3.59 -7.49 -11.04
N GLY A 209 -4.40 -8.50 -11.29
CA GLY A 209 -4.79 -9.49 -10.28
C GLY A 209 -6.10 -9.13 -9.58
N VAL A 210 -6.35 -7.85 -9.33
CA VAL A 210 -7.67 -7.36 -8.91
C VAL A 210 -8.61 -7.25 -10.11
N GLU A 211 -8.06 -6.87 -11.28
CA GLU A 211 -8.77 -6.71 -12.56
C GLU A 211 -9.88 -5.66 -12.51
N ALA A 212 -9.69 -4.66 -11.65
CA ALA A 212 -10.58 -3.52 -11.45
C ALA A 212 -9.79 -2.28 -11.04
N GLU A 213 -10.44 -1.12 -11.04
CA GLU A 213 -9.92 0.09 -10.43
C GLU A 213 -9.86 -0.06 -8.91
N THR A 214 -8.75 0.34 -8.29
CA THR A 214 -8.57 0.37 -6.85
C THR A 214 -8.62 1.81 -6.33
N LEU A 215 -9.02 1.97 -5.06
CA LEU A 215 -9.16 3.30 -4.44
C LEU A 215 -7.82 4.02 -4.32
N ALA A 216 -6.73 3.29 -4.09
CA ALA A 216 -5.37 3.84 -4.04
C ALA A 216 -4.31 2.76 -4.31
N CYS A 217 -3.30 3.10 -5.10
CA CYS A 217 -2.12 2.28 -5.35
C CYS A 217 -0.85 3.09 -5.12
N GLY A 218 -0.13 2.84 -4.01
CA GLY A 218 1.07 3.59 -3.66
C GLY A 218 2.20 3.44 -4.69
N SER A 219 2.48 2.20 -5.15
CA SER A 219 3.49 1.96 -6.19
C SER A 219 3.09 2.54 -7.55
N GLY A 220 1.79 2.54 -7.88
CA GLY A 220 1.26 3.18 -9.08
C GLY A 220 1.41 4.70 -9.05
N SER A 221 1.18 5.33 -7.88
CA SER A 221 1.41 6.77 -7.69
C SER A 221 2.89 7.11 -7.80
N MET A 222 3.80 6.35 -7.17
CA MET A 222 5.24 6.53 -7.33
C MET A 222 5.66 6.36 -8.79
N ALA A 223 5.20 5.29 -9.47
CA ALA A 223 5.51 5.05 -10.87
C ALA A 223 5.06 6.22 -11.78
N SER A 224 3.89 6.80 -11.48
CA SER A 224 3.37 7.96 -12.20
C SER A 224 4.26 9.19 -12.04
N VAL A 225 4.74 9.48 -10.83
CA VAL A 225 5.64 10.61 -10.59
C VAL A 225 7.00 10.42 -11.27
N PHE A 226 7.57 9.20 -11.23
CA PHE A 226 8.81 8.91 -11.95
C PHE A 226 8.66 9.10 -13.48
N ALA A 227 7.54 8.65 -14.07
CA ALA A 227 7.26 8.84 -15.48
C ALA A 227 7.08 10.32 -15.87
N LEU A 228 6.31 11.06 -15.08
CA LEU A 228 6.08 12.49 -15.28
C LEU A 228 7.37 13.31 -15.17
N ARG A 229 8.21 12.98 -14.20
CA ARG A 229 9.50 13.63 -14.04
C ARG A 229 10.46 13.31 -15.20
N ALA A 230 10.53 12.05 -15.63
CA ALA A 230 11.35 11.65 -16.76
C ALA A 230 10.93 12.34 -18.07
N SER A 231 9.64 12.67 -18.22
CA SER A 231 9.11 13.44 -19.34
C SER A 231 9.22 14.97 -19.17
N GLY A 232 9.79 15.45 -18.05
CA GLY A 232 9.96 16.88 -17.76
C GLY A 232 8.64 17.60 -17.40
N LYS A 233 7.57 16.87 -17.09
CA LYS A 233 6.24 17.42 -16.83
C LYS A 233 5.98 17.74 -15.35
N ALA A 234 6.72 17.10 -14.43
CA ALA A 234 6.54 17.29 -13.00
C ALA A 234 7.83 17.62 -12.27
N GLY A 235 7.69 18.26 -11.10
CA GLY A 235 8.75 18.48 -10.13
C GLY A 235 9.16 17.19 -9.39
N PRO A 236 10.09 17.30 -8.43
CA PRO A 236 10.50 16.13 -7.63
C PRO A 236 9.46 15.73 -6.58
N ARG A 237 8.52 16.62 -6.24
CA ARG A 237 7.46 16.43 -5.25
C ARG A 237 6.11 16.69 -5.90
N VAL A 238 5.21 15.71 -5.82
CA VAL A 238 3.89 15.76 -6.46
C VAL A 238 2.85 15.16 -5.52
N SER A 239 1.75 15.88 -5.32
CA SER A 239 0.54 15.38 -4.67
C SER A 239 -0.43 14.87 -5.73
N LEU A 240 -0.84 13.61 -5.61
CA LEU A 240 -1.77 12.95 -6.50
C LEU A 240 -3.05 12.55 -5.75
N ARG A 241 -4.19 13.10 -6.19
CA ARG A 241 -5.50 12.63 -5.73
C ARG A 241 -5.77 11.26 -6.35
N VAL A 242 -6.00 10.26 -5.49
CA VAL A 242 -6.33 8.89 -5.89
C VAL A 242 -7.84 8.70 -6.04
N SER A 243 -8.29 7.58 -6.61
CA SER A 243 -9.70 7.29 -6.88
C SER A 243 -10.59 7.31 -5.64
N GLY A 244 -10.05 6.99 -4.47
CA GLY A 244 -10.73 7.07 -3.17
C GLY A 244 -10.99 8.50 -2.67
N GLY A 245 -10.42 9.51 -3.33
CA GLY A 245 -10.54 10.93 -2.97
C GLY A 245 -9.44 11.45 -2.05
N ASP A 246 -8.64 10.57 -1.46
CA ASP A 246 -7.47 10.94 -0.66
C ASP A 246 -6.32 11.43 -1.55
N GLU A 247 -5.34 12.11 -0.92
CA GLU A 247 -4.11 12.53 -1.56
C GLU A 247 -2.92 11.68 -1.10
N LEU A 248 -2.11 11.26 -2.06
CA LEU A 248 -0.80 10.68 -1.83
C LEU A 248 0.26 11.64 -2.34
N GLU A 249 1.18 12.03 -1.48
CA GLU A 249 2.32 12.84 -1.86
C GLU A 249 3.54 11.94 -2.09
N ILE A 250 4.18 12.13 -3.23
CA ILE A 250 5.39 11.43 -3.62
C ILE A 250 6.52 12.46 -3.76
N GLU A 251 7.63 12.25 -3.07
CA GLU A 251 8.82 13.07 -3.17
C GLU A 251 10.03 12.20 -3.51
N ILE A 252 10.67 12.50 -4.66
CA ILE A 252 11.92 11.85 -5.06
C ILE A 252 13.05 12.57 -4.32
N LEU A 253 13.72 11.87 -3.40
CA LEU A 253 14.71 12.44 -2.49
C LEU A 253 16.09 12.54 -3.14
N ASP A 254 16.46 11.61 -4.00
CA ASP A 254 17.70 11.60 -4.75
C ASP A 254 17.54 12.35 -6.09
N LEU A 255 17.86 13.63 -6.11
CA LEU A 255 17.73 14.47 -7.31
C LEU A 255 18.82 14.22 -8.36
N SER A 256 19.94 13.67 -7.95
CA SER A 256 21.03 13.25 -8.86
C SER A 256 20.90 11.75 -9.10
N PRO A 257 20.75 11.29 -10.35
CA PRO A 257 20.68 9.86 -10.60
C PRO A 257 22.01 9.23 -10.20
N PRO A 258 22.01 8.32 -9.19
CA PRO A 258 23.17 7.47 -8.95
C PRO A 258 23.38 6.57 -10.17
N ASP A 259 24.58 6.04 -10.32
CA ASP A 259 24.82 4.96 -11.27
C ASP A 259 23.98 3.75 -10.84
N GLY A 260 22.90 3.47 -11.60
CA GLY A 260 22.00 2.35 -11.29
C GLY A 260 20.53 2.71 -11.19
N THR A 261 19.75 1.76 -10.70
CA THR A 261 18.28 1.81 -10.63
C THR A 261 17.73 2.16 -9.26
N LEU A 262 18.59 2.16 -8.23
CA LEU A 262 18.20 2.42 -6.84
C LEU A 262 17.79 3.88 -6.66
N ARG A 263 16.67 4.10 -5.97
CA ARG A 263 16.10 5.43 -5.73
C ARG A 263 15.58 5.56 -4.31
N ASP A 264 15.78 6.76 -3.76
CA ASP A 264 15.19 7.18 -2.49
C ASP A 264 13.91 7.96 -2.78
N VAL A 265 12.79 7.48 -2.27
CA VAL A 265 11.48 8.08 -2.49
C VAL A 265 10.66 8.08 -1.21
N ARG A 266 10.06 9.22 -0.91
CA ARG A 266 9.07 9.36 0.16
C ARG A 266 7.67 9.22 -0.41
N LEU A 267 6.86 8.39 0.24
CA LEU A 267 5.42 8.27 0.03
C LEU A 267 4.71 8.71 1.30
N SER A 268 3.97 9.79 1.22
CA SER A 268 3.15 10.30 2.32
C SER A 268 1.67 10.21 2.00
N GLY A 269 0.85 9.97 3.02
CA GLY A 269 -0.59 9.91 2.88
C GLY A 269 -1.29 9.50 4.16
N PRO A 270 -2.63 9.45 4.16
CA PRO A 270 -3.40 9.16 5.35
C PRO A 270 -3.28 7.70 5.79
N ALA A 271 -3.37 7.53 7.11
CA ALA A 271 -3.63 6.26 7.79
C ALA A 271 -4.50 6.53 9.02
N VAL A 272 -5.77 6.15 8.93
CA VAL A 272 -6.79 6.51 9.90
C VAL A 272 -7.23 5.28 10.69
N LYS A 273 -7.20 5.36 12.03
CA LYS A 273 -7.80 4.35 12.90
C LYS A 273 -9.32 4.47 12.83
N LEU A 274 -10.01 3.40 12.45
CA LEU A 274 -11.47 3.39 12.32
C LEU A 274 -12.14 2.93 13.61
N PHE A 275 -11.69 1.82 14.17
CA PHE A 275 -12.14 1.29 15.45
C PHE A 275 -11.18 0.22 15.96
N GLU A 276 -11.41 -0.23 17.18
CA GLU A 276 -10.73 -1.36 17.82
C GLU A 276 -11.75 -2.36 18.34
N GLY A 277 -11.32 -3.59 18.56
CA GLY A 277 -12.18 -4.66 19.04
C GLY A 277 -11.39 -5.87 19.53
N THR A 278 -12.16 -6.86 19.96
CA THR A 278 -11.61 -8.13 20.43
C THR A 278 -12.30 -9.31 19.76
N PHE A 279 -11.53 -10.33 19.43
CA PHE A 279 -12.08 -11.63 19.07
C PHE A 279 -11.96 -12.60 20.24
N PRO A 280 -12.94 -13.49 20.44
CA PRO A 280 -12.77 -14.60 21.38
C PRO A 280 -11.69 -15.57 20.86
N ASP A 281 -11.03 -16.30 21.76
CA ASP A 281 -10.02 -17.33 21.38
C ASP A 281 -10.52 -18.35 20.36
N THR A 282 -11.84 -18.55 20.31
CA THR A 282 -12.47 -19.42 19.32
C THR A 282 -12.28 -18.95 17.88
N ILE A 283 -11.81 -17.70 17.64
CA ILE A 283 -11.44 -17.25 16.29
C ILE A 283 -10.31 -18.10 15.70
N LEU A 284 -9.50 -18.72 16.55
CA LEU A 284 -8.37 -19.57 16.17
C LEU A 284 -8.67 -21.07 16.37
N ALA A 285 -9.83 -21.41 16.94
CA ALA A 285 -10.24 -22.80 17.12
C ALA A 285 -10.57 -23.43 15.74
N PRO A 286 -10.17 -24.68 15.49
CA PRO A 286 -10.45 -25.39 14.25
C PRO A 286 -11.95 -25.54 13.97
#